data_72ca81a024a59ff41f5ccf23aa1a0947
#
_entry.id   72ca81a024a59ff41f5ccf23aa1a0947
#
_cell.length_a   1.000
_cell.length_b   1.000
_cell.length_c   1.000
_cell.angle_alpha   90.00
_cell.angle_beta   90.00
_cell.angle_gamma   90.00
#
_symmetry.space_group_name_H-M   'P 1'
#
loop_
_entity.id
_entity.type
_entity.pdbx_description
1 polymer ?
#
loop_
_entity_poly.entity_id
_entity_poly.type
_entity_poly.pdbx_seq_one_letter_code
_entity_poly.pdbx_strand_id
1 'polypeptide(L)'
;MNKEQITKLQNVIKTINAKIVEARRKYIFWCPKDMDIEHKKQGYTLYAYGGRVLDLYLLNGVMRYSVWDKDYKSYSEEIDKIREILINKSGTADKKIARLTSISTEDWEKVLTAFKTWAEYIDNNKKTTHFERMRETAIANKNQAFKNGNIKIIEMESRNAIGKKPDLIGVRREKDNIILSYIEYKCTTAAMTGTQSPVEHYKDMKKYYKDRTPAIFESYFERSCWENNDKAKPDDAFDLKNATKEIVFLFSHITDENNESNKSQELTVQDVLTGIKAIKTEMGRSNDDVKIMFIKDECERLKTDNKHMMTVQDAIKWLEAKKVR
;
A
#
# COMPACT_ATOMS: atom_id res chain seq x y z
N MET A 1 15.02 5.74 -15.20
CA MET A 1 14.20 6.78 -15.88
C MET A 1 14.82 8.13 -15.58
N ASN A 2 14.92 9.05 -16.53
CA ASN A 2 15.45 10.40 -16.27
C ASN A 2 14.35 11.35 -15.74
N LYS A 3 14.75 12.55 -15.28
CA LYS A 3 13.86 13.55 -14.68
C LYS A 3 12.72 13.99 -15.60
N GLU A 4 13.02 14.19 -16.88
CA GLU A 4 12.03 14.59 -17.89
C GLU A 4 10.96 13.52 -18.09
N GLN A 5 11.38 12.26 -18.17
CA GLN A 5 10.47 11.11 -18.28
C GLN A 5 9.55 10.98 -17.06
N ILE A 6 10.08 11.19 -15.85
CA ILE A 6 9.30 11.20 -14.62
C ILE A 6 8.25 12.32 -14.69
N THR A 7 8.67 13.54 -15.02
CA THR A 7 7.77 14.71 -15.13
C THR A 7 6.65 14.45 -16.12
N LYS A 8 6.93 13.82 -17.25
CA LYS A 8 5.92 13.50 -18.28
C LYS A 8 4.84 12.56 -17.73
N LEU A 9 5.24 11.48 -17.03
CA LEU A 9 4.30 10.57 -16.39
C LEU A 9 3.48 11.27 -15.28
N GLN A 10 4.12 12.07 -14.46
CA GLN A 10 3.45 12.81 -13.39
C GLN A 10 2.41 13.82 -13.90
N ASN A 11 2.67 14.47 -15.02
CA ASN A 11 1.70 15.36 -15.62
C ASN A 11 0.43 14.61 -16.06
N VAL A 12 0.57 13.40 -16.60
CA VAL A 12 -0.58 12.53 -16.90
C VAL A 12 -1.32 12.13 -15.64
N ILE A 13 -0.59 11.71 -14.60
CA ILE A 13 -1.17 11.36 -13.29
C ILE A 13 -1.95 12.55 -12.70
N LYS A 14 -1.39 13.77 -12.74
CA LYS A 14 -2.06 14.98 -12.28
C LYS A 14 -3.35 15.25 -13.08
N THR A 15 -3.32 15.07 -14.38
CA THR A 15 -4.51 15.24 -15.25
C THR A 15 -5.60 14.23 -14.88
N ILE A 16 -5.23 12.97 -14.64
CA ILE A 16 -6.16 11.94 -14.20
C ILE A 16 -6.75 12.30 -12.82
N ASN A 17 -5.88 12.63 -11.85
CA ASN A 17 -6.29 12.97 -10.50
C ASN A 17 -7.22 14.20 -10.43
N ALA A 18 -7.04 15.18 -11.32
CA ALA A 18 -7.92 16.34 -11.39
C ALA A 18 -9.37 15.99 -11.79
N LYS A 19 -9.58 14.82 -12.40
CA LYS A 19 -10.89 14.31 -12.80
C LYS A 19 -11.57 13.46 -11.73
N ILE A 20 -10.88 13.19 -10.62
CA ILE A 20 -11.37 12.35 -9.53
C ILE A 20 -11.92 13.25 -8.44
N VAL A 21 -13.17 13.03 -8.04
CA VAL A 21 -13.80 13.75 -6.94
C VAL A 21 -13.04 13.51 -5.64
N GLU A 22 -12.84 14.56 -4.85
CA GLU A 22 -12.04 14.54 -3.60
C GLU A 22 -12.43 13.40 -2.66
N ALA A 23 -13.73 13.21 -2.43
CA ALA A 23 -14.24 12.17 -1.53
C ALA A 23 -13.86 10.74 -1.98
N ARG A 24 -13.63 10.52 -3.26
CA ARG A 24 -13.26 9.22 -3.83
C ARG A 24 -11.76 8.97 -3.85
N ARG A 25 -10.94 10.02 -3.71
CA ARG A 25 -9.47 9.91 -3.71
C ARG A 25 -8.92 9.13 -2.52
N LYS A 26 -9.67 9.02 -1.44
CA LYS A 26 -9.27 8.28 -0.24
C LYS A 26 -8.74 6.86 -0.56
N TYR A 27 -9.37 6.17 -1.51
CA TYR A 27 -9.05 4.78 -1.86
C TYR A 27 -8.28 4.67 -3.18
N ILE A 28 -7.51 5.69 -3.55
CA ILE A 28 -6.73 5.73 -4.79
C ILE A 28 -5.29 6.04 -4.46
N PHE A 29 -4.38 5.22 -4.95
CA PHE A 29 -2.96 5.38 -4.75
C PHE A 29 -2.17 5.10 -6.03
N TRP A 30 -1.34 6.05 -6.43
CA TRP A 30 -0.38 5.88 -7.50
C TRP A 30 0.95 5.38 -6.92
N CYS A 31 1.25 4.14 -7.18
CA CYS A 31 2.44 3.47 -6.68
C CYS A 31 3.54 3.47 -7.75
N PRO A 32 4.73 4.02 -7.49
CA PRO A 32 5.88 3.81 -8.36
C PRO A 32 6.18 2.32 -8.50
N LYS A 33 6.36 1.82 -9.72
CA LYS A 33 6.63 0.40 -9.98
C LYS A 33 7.65 0.23 -11.09
N ASP A 34 8.46 -0.81 -10.96
CA ASP A 34 9.23 -1.35 -12.07
C ASP A 34 8.40 -2.47 -12.69
N MET A 35 7.89 -2.20 -13.91
CA MET A 35 6.97 -3.10 -14.60
C MET A 35 7.66 -4.35 -15.13
N ASP A 36 8.92 -4.21 -15.50
CA ASP A 36 9.73 -5.25 -16.09
C ASP A 36 11.20 -4.92 -15.80
N ILE A 37 11.83 -5.76 -14.98
CA ILE A 37 13.21 -5.56 -14.56
C ILE A 37 14.18 -5.76 -15.74
N GLU A 38 13.91 -6.74 -16.61
CA GLU A 38 14.77 -7.06 -17.76
C GLU A 38 14.76 -5.94 -18.79
N HIS A 39 13.60 -5.34 -19.05
CA HIS A 39 13.44 -4.26 -20.03
C HIS A 39 13.46 -2.86 -19.41
N LYS A 40 13.78 -2.72 -18.11
CA LYS A 40 13.84 -1.43 -17.39
C LYS A 40 12.59 -0.56 -17.58
N LYS A 41 11.42 -1.20 -17.64
CA LYS A 41 10.14 -0.50 -17.74
C LYS A 41 9.77 0.07 -16.38
N GLN A 42 9.98 1.36 -16.22
CA GLN A 42 9.66 2.08 -14.99
C GLN A 42 8.40 2.90 -15.20
N GLY A 43 7.53 2.93 -14.20
CA GLY A 43 6.27 3.64 -14.29
C GLY A 43 5.53 3.75 -12.96
N TYR A 44 4.23 3.85 -13.06
CA TYR A 44 3.31 3.93 -11.93
C TYR A 44 2.15 2.96 -12.11
N THR A 45 1.73 2.36 -11.01
CA THR A 45 0.51 1.56 -10.95
C THR A 45 -0.55 2.34 -10.18
N LEU A 46 -1.74 2.46 -10.77
CA LEU A 46 -2.92 2.96 -10.08
C LEU A 46 -3.57 1.81 -9.33
N TYR A 47 -3.65 1.95 -8.01
CA TYR A 47 -4.53 1.15 -7.16
C TYR A 47 -5.80 1.94 -6.85
N ALA A 48 -6.95 1.30 -6.98
CA ALA A 48 -8.22 1.87 -6.60
C ALA A 48 -9.07 0.83 -5.88
N TYR A 49 -9.58 1.18 -4.71
CA TYR A 49 -10.46 0.33 -3.91
C TYR A 49 -9.93 -1.11 -3.70
N GLY A 50 -8.63 -1.22 -3.48
CA GLY A 50 -7.96 -2.49 -3.21
C GLY A 50 -7.56 -3.30 -4.43
N GLY A 51 -7.87 -2.86 -5.64
CA GLY A 51 -7.45 -3.52 -6.87
C GLY A 51 -6.45 -2.71 -7.68
N ARG A 52 -5.58 -3.42 -8.40
CA ARG A 52 -4.72 -2.82 -9.40
C ARG A 52 -5.54 -2.55 -10.67
N VAL A 53 -5.56 -1.29 -11.10
CA VAL A 53 -6.42 -0.83 -12.21
C VAL A 53 -5.63 -0.63 -13.48
N LEU A 54 -4.56 0.13 -13.38
CA LEU A 54 -3.85 0.68 -14.52
C LEU A 54 -2.36 0.75 -14.24
N ASP A 55 -1.57 0.33 -15.22
CA ASP A 55 -0.14 0.62 -15.24
C ASP A 55 0.14 1.69 -16.28
N LEU A 56 0.85 2.73 -15.89
CA LEU A 56 1.31 3.80 -16.74
C LEU A 56 2.85 3.80 -16.76
N TYR A 57 3.47 3.66 -17.93
CA TYR A 57 4.92 3.52 -18.05
C TYR A 57 5.47 4.10 -19.34
N LEU A 58 6.78 4.28 -19.41
CA LEU A 58 7.49 4.65 -20.63
C LEU A 58 8.23 3.42 -21.20
N LEU A 59 8.06 3.21 -22.48
CA LEU A 59 8.79 2.22 -23.24
C LEU A 59 9.41 2.92 -24.45
N ASN A 60 10.75 2.92 -24.56
CA ASN A 60 11.49 3.62 -25.62
C ASN A 60 11.11 5.09 -25.77
N GLY A 61 10.90 5.80 -24.64
CA GLY A 61 10.49 7.19 -24.61
C GLY A 61 9.01 7.44 -24.94
N VAL A 62 8.27 6.41 -25.35
CA VAL A 62 6.85 6.49 -25.65
C VAL A 62 6.03 6.06 -24.43
N MET A 63 5.02 6.87 -24.10
CA MET A 63 4.11 6.56 -23.01
C MET A 63 3.18 5.41 -23.39
N ARG A 64 3.07 4.46 -22.47
CA ARG A 64 2.26 3.24 -22.61
C ARG A 64 1.41 3.05 -21.40
N TYR A 65 0.35 2.28 -21.52
CA TYR A 65 -0.43 1.80 -20.40
C TYR A 65 -0.93 0.38 -20.63
N SER A 66 -1.27 -0.28 -19.52
CA SER A 66 -2.02 -1.52 -19.53
C SER A 66 -3.11 -1.50 -18.47
N VAL A 67 -4.28 -2.02 -18.80
CA VAL A 67 -5.38 -2.17 -17.86
C VAL A 67 -5.26 -3.53 -17.19
N TRP A 68 -5.41 -3.54 -15.88
CA TRP A 68 -5.35 -4.74 -15.07
C TRP A 68 -6.77 -5.13 -14.64
N ASP A 69 -7.22 -6.30 -15.06
CA ASP A 69 -8.59 -6.77 -14.81
C ASP A 69 -8.67 -8.00 -13.90
N LYS A 70 -7.52 -8.55 -13.52
CA LYS A 70 -7.44 -9.83 -12.80
C LYS A 70 -8.17 -9.78 -11.45
N ASP A 71 -8.10 -8.66 -10.76
CA ASP A 71 -8.69 -8.49 -9.43
C ASP A 71 -10.22 -8.30 -9.49
N TYR A 72 -10.77 -8.05 -10.67
CA TYR A 72 -12.18 -7.69 -10.90
C TYR A 72 -12.99 -8.74 -11.70
N LYS A 73 -12.44 -9.92 -11.90
CA LYS A 73 -13.05 -10.96 -12.75
C LYS A 73 -14.46 -11.40 -12.37
N SER A 74 -14.84 -11.24 -11.11
CA SER A 74 -16.18 -11.58 -10.62
C SER A 74 -17.26 -10.55 -11.00
N TYR A 75 -16.88 -9.47 -11.69
CA TYR A 75 -17.71 -8.33 -12.09
C TYR A 75 -17.53 -8.04 -13.57
N SER A 76 -17.89 -9.00 -14.41
CA SER A 76 -17.63 -8.91 -15.85
C SER A 76 -18.26 -7.69 -16.50
N GLU A 77 -19.49 -7.33 -16.15
CA GLU A 77 -20.19 -6.20 -16.76
C GLU A 77 -19.58 -4.85 -16.41
N GLU A 78 -19.27 -4.62 -15.12
CA GLU A 78 -18.65 -3.38 -14.68
C GLU A 78 -17.22 -3.25 -15.23
N ILE A 79 -16.50 -4.36 -15.33
CA ILE A 79 -15.17 -4.39 -15.93
C ILE A 79 -15.22 -4.10 -17.42
N ASP A 80 -16.19 -4.64 -18.13
CA ASP A 80 -16.35 -4.38 -19.54
C ASP A 80 -16.69 -2.90 -19.80
N LYS A 81 -17.53 -2.29 -18.97
CA LYS A 81 -17.78 -0.83 -18.99
C LYS A 81 -16.50 -0.03 -18.77
N ILE A 82 -15.70 -0.42 -17.76
CA ILE A 82 -14.41 0.23 -17.49
C ILE A 82 -13.49 0.09 -18.70
N ARG A 83 -13.40 -1.10 -19.28
CA ARG A 83 -12.60 -1.34 -20.48
C ARG A 83 -13.07 -0.50 -21.67
N GLU A 84 -14.36 -0.39 -21.89
CA GLU A 84 -14.91 0.45 -22.96
C GLU A 84 -14.53 1.91 -22.80
N ILE A 85 -14.54 2.43 -21.58
CA ILE A 85 -14.17 3.79 -21.27
C ILE A 85 -12.67 4.00 -21.39
N LEU A 86 -11.86 3.12 -20.83
CA LEU A 86 -10.39 3.26 -20.78
C LEU A 86 -9.70 2.77 -22.05
N ILE A 87 -10.25 1.75 -22.72
CA ILE A 87 -9.66 1.09 -23.87
C ILE A 87 -10.65 1.17 -25.04
N ASN A 88 -10.41 2.05 -25.98
CA ASN A 88 -11.16 1.97 -27.22
C ASN A 88 -10.62 0.83 -28.08
N LYS A 89 -11.54 -0.01 -28.57
CA LYS A 89 -11.31 -1.26 -29.30
C LYS A 89 -10.41 -1.14 -30.55
N SER A 90 -10.18 0.05 -31.08
CA SER A 90 -9.50 0.26 -32.38
C SER A 90 -8.13 0.96 -32.31
N GLY A 91 -7.55 1.18 -31.13
CA GLY A 91 -6.38 2.05 -31.00
C GLY A 91 -5.05 1.33 -30.80
N THR A 92 -3.96 1.89 -31.36
CA THR A 92 -2.60 1.58 -30.95
C THR A 92 -2.37 2.02 -29.49
N ALA A 93 -1.34 1.47 -28.82
CA ALA A 93 -1.03 1.86 -27.45
C ALA A 93 -0.87 3.38 -27.24
N ASP A 94 -0.30 4.09 -28.23
CA ASP A 94 -0.12 5.56 -28.17
C ASP A 94 -1.44 6.32 -28.22
N LYS A 95 -2.37 5.89 -29.07
CA LYS A 95 -3.74 6.46 -29.13
C LYS A 95 -4.50 6.21 -27.83
N LYS A 96 -4.23 5.10 -27.15
CA LYS A 96 -4.87 4.76 -25.87
C LYS A 96 -4.47 5.74 -24.77
N ILE A 97 -3.19 6.12 -24.66
CA ILE A 97 -2.75 7.09 -23.65
C ILE A 97 -3.34 8.48 -23.90
N ALA A 98 -3.35 8.94 -25.14
CA ALA A 98 -3.99 10.21 -25.49
C ALA A 98 -5.46 10.25 -25.04
N ARG A 99 -6.15 9.13 -25.08
CA ARG A 99 -7.53 9.02 -24.59
C ARG A 99 -7.67 9.04 -23.08
N LEU A 100 -6.77 8.40 -22.33
CA LEU A 100 -6.79 8.48 -20.87
C LEU A 100 -6.72 9.94 -20.41
N THR A 101 -5.91 10.76 -21.05
CA THR A 101 -5.80 12.19 -20.72
C THR A 101 -7.01 13.00 -21.18
N SER A 102 -7.76 12.52 -22.17
CA SER A 102 -8.95 13.19 -22.73
C SER A 102 -10.27 12.71 -22.15
N ILE A 103 -10.27 11.65 -21.31
CA ILE A 103 -11.47 11.13 -20.66
C ILE A 103 -12.13 12.25 -19.84
N SER A 104 -13.45 12.39 -20.02
CA SER A 104 -14.25 13.37 -19.28
C SER A 104 -14.29 13.08 -17.77
N THR A 105 -14.64 14.08 -16.99
CA THR A 105 -14.85 13.88 -15.55
C THR A 105 -15.98 12.87 -15.30
N GLU A 106 -17.04 12.92 -16.11
CA GLU A 106 -18.17 11.99 -16.00
C GLU A 106 -17.77 10.55 -16.28
N ASP A 107 -16.92 10.28 -17.27
CA ASP A 107 -16.45 8.93 -17.56
C ASP A 107 -15.53 8.41 -16.45
N TRP A 108 -14.67 9.25 -15.88
CA TRP A 108 -13.90 8.90 -14.69
C TRP A 108 -14.80 8.59 -13.49
N GLU A 109 -15.89 9.34 -13.30
CA GLU A 109 -16.87 9.07 -12.26
C GLU A 109 -17.53 7.68 -12.45
N LYS A 110 -17.87 7.31 -13.69
CA LYS A 110 -18.41 5.98 -14.00
C LYS A 110 -17.41 4.87 -13.67
N VAL A 111 -16.14 5.04 -14.08
CA VAL A 111 -15.05 4.10 -13.77
C VAL A 111 -14.90 3.92 -12.26
N LEU A 112 -14.80 5.03 -11.52
CA LEU A 112 -14.62 4.99 -10.08
C LEU A 112 -15.85 4.46 -9.34
N THR A 113 -17.05 4.73 -9.86
CA THR A 113 -18.28 4.16 -9.31
C THR A 113 -18.32 2.64 -9.47
N ALA A 114 -17.90 2.11 -10.62
CA ALA A 114 -17.81 0.67 -10.82
C ALA A 114 -16.81 0.02 -9.84
N PHE A 115 -15.65 0.62 -9.62
CA PHE A 115 -14.70 0.13 -8.60
C PHE A 115 -15.24 0.23 -7.18
N LYS A 116 -15.95 1.30 -6.86
CA LYS A 116 -16.60 1.46 -5.54
C LYS A 116 -17.65 0.39 -5.31
N THR A 117 -18.55 0.17 -6.28
CA THR A 117 -19.59 -0.87 -6.21
C THR A 117 -18.97 -2.25 -5.98
N TRP A 118 -17.88 -2.54 -6.67
CA TRP A 118 -17.14 -3.77 -6.47
C TRP A 118 -16.56 -3.88 -5.05
N ALA A 119 -15.95 -2.83 -4.53
CA ALA A 119 -15.40 -2.81 -3.18
C ALA A 119 -16.49 -3.00 -2.11
N GLU A 120 -17.64 -2.33 -2.27
CA GLU A 120 -18.79 -2.48 -1.39
C GLU A 120 -19.37 -3.91 -1.41
N TYR A 121 -19.38 -4.55 -2.58
CA TYR A 121 -19.77 -5.96 -2.66
C TYR A 121 -18.80 -6.87 -1.91
N ILE A 122 -17.50 -6.65 -2.05
CA ILE A 122 -16.48 -7.43 -1.34
C ILE A 122 -16.63 -7.25 0.17
N ASP A 123 -16.86 -6.04 0.64
CA ASP A 123 -17.11 -5.73 2.05
C ASP A 123 -18.37 -6.44 2.56
N ASN A 124 -19.48 -6.29 1.86
CA ASN A 124 -20.76 -6.92 2.23
C ASN A 124 -20.73 -8.45 2.19
N ASN A 125 -19.96 -9.04 1.28
CA ASN A 125 -19.80 -10.48 1.18
C ASN A 125 -18.63 -11.01 2.01
N LYS A 126 -17.98 -10.14 2.80
CA LYS A 126 -16.90 -10.49 3.73
C LYS A 126 -15.77 -11.31 3.11
N LYS A 127 -15.48 -11.07 1.84
CA LYS A 127 -14.32 -11.66 1.14
C LYS A 127 -13.06 -10.85 1.49
N THR A 128 -12.40 -11.29 2.52
CA THR A 128 -11.40 -10.59 3.32
C THR A 128 -10.19 -10.01 2.59
N THR A 129 -9.65 -10.69 1.59
CA THR A 129 -8.42 -10.25 0.90
C THR A 129 -8.56 -8.89 0.21
N HIS A 130 -9.71 -8.64 -0.43
CA HIS A 130 -9.94 -7.36 -1.11
C HIS A 130 -10.28 -6.23 -0.15
N PHE A 131 -10.91 -6.56 0.96
CA PHE A 131 -11.24 -5.61 2.01
C PHE A 131 -9.98 -5.04 2.69
N GLU A 132 -9.03 -5.89 3.04
CA GLU A 132 -7.72 -5.45 3.55
C GLU A 132 -7.02 -4.55 2.53
N ARG A 133 -6.93 -4.96 1.28
CA ARG A 133 -6.32 -4.17 0.20
C ARG A 133 -6.96 -2.81 -0.03
N MET A 134 -8.28 -2.70 0.12
CA MET A 134 -8.98 -1.41 0.05
C MET A 134 -8.48 -0.47 1.15
N ARG A 135 -8.33 -0.98 2.36
CA ARG A 135 -7.79 -0.23 3.50
C ARG A 135 -6.31 0.09 3.32
N GLU A 136 -5.51 -0.86 2.84
CA GLU A 136 -4.10 -0.62 2.47
C GLU A 136 -3.97 0.53 1.47
N THR A 137 -4.84 0.58 0.47
CA THR A 137 -4.86 1.68 -0.51
C THR A 137 -5.14 3.02 0.16
N ALA A 138 -6.07 3.06 1.12
CA ALA A 138 -6.38 4.28 1.88
C ALA A 138 -5.22 4.68 2.80
N ILE A 139 -4.59 3.73 3.48
CA ILE A 139 -3.39 3.97 4.30
C ILE A 139 -2.26 4.52 3.44
N ALA A 140 -1.99 3.92 2.28
CA ALA A 140 -0.96 4.37 1.36
C ALA A 140 -1.25 5.79 0.86
N ASN A 141 -2.48 6.08 0.46
CA ASN A 141 -2.91 7.40 0.04
C ASN A 141 -2.69 8.45 1.15
N LYS A 142 -3.10 8.15 2.38
CA LYS A 142 -2.97 9.08 3.52
C LYS A 142 -1.51 9.38 3.87
N ASN A 143 -0.61 8.45 3.59
CA ASN A 143 0.79 8.51 3.98
C ASN A 143 1.76 8.72 2.81
N GLN A 144 1.33 9.44 1.77
CA GLN A 144 2.16 9.77 0.60
C GLN A 144 3.21 10.85 0.88
N ALA A 145 2.92 11.80 1.79
CA ALA A 145 3.80 12.91 2.07
C ALA A 145 4.86 12.54 3.12
N PHE A 146 6.13 12.86 2.85
CA PHE A 146 7.19 12.74 3.83
C PHE A 146 7.08 13.84 4.88
N LYS A 147 6.94 13.43 6.15
CA LYS A 147 6.92 14.34 7.31
C LYS A 147 7.71 13.70 8.44
N ASN A 148 8.50 14.53 9.15
CA ASN A 148 9.20 14.06 10.35
C ASN A 148 8.19 13.46 11.34
N GLY A 149 8.53 12.32 11.92
CA GLY A 149 7.67 11.59 12.85
C GLY A 149 6.55 10.77 12.21
N ASN A 150 6.56 10.60 10.87
CA ASN A 150 5.62 9.72 10.17
C ASN A 150 6.38 8.77 9.24
N ILE A 151 5.71 7.68 8.85
CA ILE A 151 6.15 6.82 7.76
C ILE A 151 5.52 7.34 6.46
N LYS A 152 6.33 7.55 5.41
CA LYS A 152 5.86 7.76 4.04
C LYS A 152 5.76 6.44 3.33
N ILE A 153 4.61 6.10 2.77
CA ILE A 153 4.45 4.90 1.95
C ILE A 153 4.97 5.18 0.52
N ILE A 154 5.82 4.30 0.02
CA ILE A 154 6.44 4.40 -1.30
C ILE A 154 6.06 3.25 -2.24
N GLU A 155 5.61 2.11 -1.69
CA GLU A 155 5.20 0.96 -2.49
C GLU A 155 4.06 0.19 -1.81
N MET A 156 3.18 -0.38 -2.63
CA MET A 156 2.16 -1.35 -2.24
C MET A 156 2.39 -2.67 -2.96
N GLU A 157 2.08 -3.78 -2.30
CA GLU A 157 2.14 -5.13 -2.89
C GLU A 157 3.43 -5.38 -3.67
N SER A 158 4.57 -5.16 -3.02
CA SER A 158 5.88 -5.38 -3.66
C SER A 158 5.99 -6.79 -4.22
N ARG A 159 6.06 -6.92 -5.54
CA ARG A 159 6.18 -8.23 -6.18
C ARG A 159 7.57 -8.81 -5.95
N ASN A 160 7.59 -10.06 -5.49
CA ASN A 160 8.79 -10.85 -5.40
C ASN A 160 8.56 -12.24 -6.01
N ALA A 161 9.57 -12.80 -6.67
CA ALA A 161 9.54 -14.15 -7.23
C ALA A 161 9.60 -15.26 -6.15
N ILE A 162 9.97 -14.93 -4.91
CA ILE A 162 10.44 -15.90 -3.91
C ILE A 162 9.52 -16.04 -2.68
N GLY A 163 8.32 -15.47 -2.65
CA GLY A 163 7.44 -15.67 -1.49
C GLY A 163 6.47 -14.54 -1.22
N LYS A 164 5.88 -14.55 -0.03
CA LYS A 164 4.99 -13.49 0.43
C LYS A 164 5.77 -12.20 0.64
N LYS A 165 5.17 -11.13 0.22
CA LYS A 165 5.71 -9.77 0.19
C LYS A 165 4.98 -8.95 1.25
N PRO A 166 5.62 -7.90 1.79
CA PRO A 166 4.94 -6.96 2.65
C PRO A 166 3.79 -6.27 1.88
N ASP A 167 2.72 -5.94 2.56
CA ASP A 167 1.59 -5.23 1.99
C ASP A 167 1.99 -3.81 1.58
N LEU A 168 2.78 -3.14 2.42
CA LEU A 168 3.26 -1.79 2.20
C LEU A 168 4.77 -1.69 2.46
N ILE A 169 5.44 -0.81 1.73
CA ILE A 169 6.81 -0.41 2.02
C ILE A 169 6.82 1.09 2.29
N GLY A 170 7.40 1.46 3.42
CA GLY A 170 7.50 2.83 3.86
C GLY A 170 8.93 3.28 4.12
N VAL A 171 9.12 4.60 4.18
CA VAL A 171 10.36 5.25 4.57
C VAL A 171 10.08 6.24 5.69
N ARG A 172 10.90 6.23 6.73
CA ARG A 172 10.86 7.20 7.81
C ARG A 172 12.26 7.69 8.17
N ARG A 173 12.32 8.82 8.87
CA ARG A 173 13.56 9.35 9.43
C ARG A 173 13.52 9.25 10.95
N GLU A 174 14.61 8.79 11.52
CA GLU A 174 14.85 8.83 12.95
C GLU A 174 16.21 9.49 13.22
N LYS A 175 16.19 10.73 13.70
CA LYS A 175 17.37 11.61 13.75
C LYS A 175 18.00 11.71 12.35
N ASP A 176 19.24 11.28 12.20
CA ASP A 176 19.98 11.30 10.92
C ASP A 176 19.85 9.98 10.13
N ASN A 177 19.20 8.97 10.70
CA ASN A 177 19.07 7.67 10.07
C ASN A 177 17.80 7.59 9.22
N ILE A 178 17.94 7.01 8.03
CA ILE A 178 16.81 6.60 7.20
C ILE A 178 16.49 5.14 7.50
N ILE A 179 15.21 4.87 7.69
CA ILE A 179 14.71 3.54 8.02
C ILE A 179 13.71 3.14 6.94
N LEU A 180 13.92 1.95 6.39
CA LEU A 180 13.02 1.32 5.45
C LEU A 180 12.11 0.35 6.19
N SER A 181 10.82 0.66 6.23
CA SER A 181 9.81 -0.10 6.96
C SER A 181 9.07 -1.06 6.03
N TYR A 182 9.17 -2.36 6.30
CA TYR A 182 8.40 -3.43 5.65
C TYR A 182 7.15 -3.68 6.49
N ILE A 183 5.99 -3.31 5.96
CA ILE A 183 4.76 -3.23 6.74
C ILE A 183 3.81 -4.34 6.33
N GLU A 184 3.35 -5.09 7.30
CA GLU A 184 2.28 -6.07 7.18
C GLU A 184 1.04 -5.53 7.88
N TYR A 185 -0.07 -5.44 7.17
CA TYR A 185 -1.32 -4.90 7.68
C TYR A 185 -2.29 -6.01 8.09
N LYS A 186 -2.94 -5.85 9.22
CA LYS A 186 -3.92 -6.79 9.74
C LYS A 186 -5.14 -6.04 10.29
N CYS A 187 -6.32 -6.38 9.80
CA CYS A 187 -7.57 -5.76 10.23
C CYS A 187 -8.75 -6.72 10.39
N THR A 188 -8.52 -8.03 10.23
CA THR A 188 -9.57 -9.05 10.36
C THR A 188 -9.07 -10.27 11.12
N THR A 189 -9.97 -10.99 11.78
CA THR A 189 -9.64 -12.24 12.49
C THR A 189 -9.12 -13.33 11.56
N ALA A 190 -9.62 -13.40 10.32
CA ALA A 190 -9.12 -14.35 9.33
C ALA A 190 -7.63 -14.12 8.99
N ALA A 191 -7.16 -12.88 9.08
CA ALA A 191 -5.76 -12.52 8.85
C ALA A 191 -4.83 -12.88 10.03
N MET A 192 -5.37 -13.41 11.13
CA MET A 192 -4.60 -13.79 12.33
C MET A 192 -4.29 -15.28 12.41
N THR A 193 -4.80 -16.09 11.50
CA THR A 193 -4.72 -17.55 11.59
C THR A 193 -4.10 -18.20 10.36
N GLY A 194 -3.63 -19.44 10.51
CA GLY A 194 -3.09 -20.24 9.41
C GLY A 194 -1.92 -19.55 8.70
N THR A 195 -1.90 -19.67 7.39
CA THR A 195 -0.85 -19.09 6.53
C THR A 195 -0.92 -17.55 6.43
N GLN A 196 -1.97 -16.92 6.94
CA GLN A 196 -2.13 -15.47 6.99
C GLN A 196 -1.75 -14.90 8.37
N SER A 197 -1.36 -15.75 9.31
CA SER A 197 -1.01 -15.32 10.66
C SER A 197 0.20 -14.38 10.67
N PRO A 198 0.28 -13.46 11.64
CA PRO A 198 1.41 -12.55 11.75
C PRO A 198 2.76 -13.27 11.87
N VAL A 199 2.80 -14.43 12.52
CA VAL A 199 4.05 -15.20 12.66
C VAL A 199 4.52 -15.79 11.33
N GLU A 200 3.63 -16.27 10.49
CA GLU A 200 3.99 -16.80 9.17
C GLU A 200 4.46 -15.66 8.24
N HIS A 201 3.78 -14.51 8.30
CA HIS A 201 4.23 -13.31 7.57
C HIS A 201 5.58 -12.79 8.09
N TYR A 202 5.85 -12.88 9.39
CA TYR A 202 7.16 -12.53 9.93
C TYR A 202 8.27 -13.42 9.33
N LYS A 203 8.06 -14.73 9.24
CA LYS A 203 9.03 -15.67 8.63
C LYS A 203 9.27 -15.34 7.15
N ASP A 204 8.21 -15.02 6.42
CA ASP A 204 8.30 -14.66 5.00
C ASP A 204 8.97 -13.30 4.79
N MET A 205 8.63 -12.31 5.61
CA MET A 205 9.29 -10.99 5.57
C MET A 205 10.77 -11.05 5.90
N LYS A 206 11.20 -11.94 6.79
CA LYS A 206 12.64 -12.17 7.05
C LYS A 206 13.39 -12.63 5.80
N LYS A 207 12.78 -13.47 4.96
CA LYS A 207 13.36 -13.90 3.69
C LYS A 207 13.42 -12.73 2.71
N TYR A 208 12.30 -12.04 2.54
CA TYR A 208 12.19 -10.86 1.67
C TYR A 208 13.21 -9.78 2.06
N TYR A 209 13.37 -9.54 3.34
CA TYR A 209 14.29 -8.58 3.94
C TYR A 209 15.77 -8.86 3.61
N LYS A 210 16.15 -10.13 3.45
CA LYS A 210 17.50 -10.52 3.04
C LYS A 210 17.72 -10.32 1.55
N ASP A 211 16.72 -10.63 0.74
CA ASP A 211 16.83 -10.66 -0.72
C ASP A 211 16.70 -9.28 -1.36
N ARG A 212 15.98 -8.36 -0.72
CA ARG A 212 15.75 -7.01 -1.22
C ARG A 212 16.66 -6.00 -0.53
N THR A 213 17.57 -5.42 -1.28
CA THR A 213 18.42 -4.34 -0.78
C THR A 213 17.67 -3.01 -0.77
N PRO A 214 17.96 -2.11 0.18
CA PRO A 214 17.34 -0.78 0.19
C PRO A 214 17.53 0.01 -1.12
N ALA A 215 18.63 -0.20 -1.82
CA ALA A 215 18.93 0.46 -3.11
C ALA A 215 17.83 0.27 -4.17
N ILE A 216 17.08 -0.84 -4.15
CA ILE A 216 15.96 -1.07 -5.07
C ILE A 216 14.86 -0.03 -4.90
N PHE A 217 14.67 0.47 -3.67
CA PHE A 217 13.61 1.41 -3.35
C PHE A 217 14.00 2.87 -3.53
N GLU A 218 15.27 3.17 -3.81
CA GLU A 218 15.74 4.55 -4.02
C GLU A 218 14.98 5.25 -5.15
N SER A 219 14.84 4.57 -6.30
CA SER A 219 14.09 5.11 -7.43
C SER A 219 12.58 5.26 -7.14
N TYR A 220 12.02 4.41 -6.27
CA TYR A 220 10.63 4.52 -5.86
C TYR A 220 10.41 5.71 -4.93
N PHE A 221 11.34 5.90 -3.98
CA PHE A 221 11.31 7.04 -3.09
C PHE A 221 11.45 8.35 -3.86
N GLU A 222 12.43 8.46 -4.75
CA GLU A 222 12.59 9.63 -5.62
C GLU A 222 11.32 9.94 -6.39
N ARG A 223 10.76 8.96 -7.10
CA ARG A 223 9.53 9.14 -7.86
C ARG A 223 8.34 9.56 -6.99
N SER A 224 8.23 9.02 -5.78
CA SER A 224 7.14 9.35 -4.85
C SER A 224 7.28 10.75 -4.24
N CYS A 225 8.48 11.29 -4.07
CA CYS A 225 8.71 12.62 -3.54
C CYS A 225 8.32 13.71 -4.52
N TRP A 226 8.43 13.45 -5.83
CA TRP A 226 8.06 14.41 -6.87
C TRP A 226 6.56 14.70 -6.93
N GLU A 227 5.71 13.73 -6.54
CA GLU A 227 4.26 13.88 -6.63
C GLU A 227 3.67 14.91 -5.68
N ASN A 228 4.33 15.15 -4.56
CA ASN A 228 3.77 15.89 -3.45
C ASN A 228 4.33 17.29 -3.26
N ASN A 229 5.16 17.84 -4.19
CA ASN A 229 5.94 19.04 -3.92
C ASN A 229 6.63 18.99 -2.53
N ASP A 230 7.00 17.79 -2.11
CA ASP A 230 7.69 17.63 -0.84
C ASP A 230 8.97 18.43 -0.93
N LYS A 231 9.04 19.51 -0.11
CA LYS A 231 10.21 20.35 0.03
C LYS A 231 11.42 19.61 0.60
N ALA A 232 11.21 18.38 1.07
CA ALA A 232 12.26 17.40 1.25
C ALA A 232 12.75 16.99 -0.14
N LYS A 233 13.48 17.89 -0.77
CA LYS A 233 14.27 17.54 -1.94
C LYS A 233 15.15 16.36 -1.59
N PRO A 234 15.38 15.43 -2.55
CA PRO A 234 16.40 14.41 -2.43
C PRO A 234 17.80 14.97 -2.14
N ASP A 235 18.00 16.27 -2.29
CA ASP A 235 19.28 16.97 -2.10
C ASP A 235 19.84 16.86 -0.67
N ASP A 236 19.00 16.60 0.32
CA ASP A 236 19.45 16.36 1.70
C ASP A 236 19.55 14.86 2.00
N ALA A 237 20.42 14.17 1.27
CA ALA A 237 21.00 12.88 1.65
C ALA A 237 20.00 11.81 2.17
N PHE A 238 18.99 11.45 1.38
CA PHE A 238 18.29 10.20 1.59
C PHE A 238 19.09 9.05 0.95
N ASP A 239 20.08 8.57 1.66
CA ASP A 239 20.83 7.38 1.23
C ASP A 239 20.04 6.12 1.62
N LEU A 240 19.10 5.73 0.75
CA LEU A 240 18.37 4.48 0.96
C LEU A 240 19.25 3.24 0.80
N LYS A 241 20.45 3.35 0.19
CA LYS A 241 21.37 2.22 0.05
C LYS A 241 21.86 1.73 1.41
N ASN A 242 22.06 2.69 2.33
CA ASN A 242 22.52 2.42 3.68
C ASN A 242 21.38 2.50 4.72
N ALA A 243 20.12 2.56 4.28
CA ALA A 243 18.99 2.61 5.19
C ALA A 243 18.96 1.37 6.09
N THR A 244 18.75 1.60 7.37
CA THR A 244 18.40 0.51 8.28
C THR A 244 17.01 -0.03 7.92
N LYS A 245 16.76 -1.28 8.26
CA LYS A 245 15.51 -1.95 7.94
C LYS A 245 14.76 -2.31 9.20
N GLU A 246 13.45 -2.23 9.15
CA GLU A 246 12.57 -2.71 10.21
C GLU A 246 11.36 -3.47 9.62
N ILE A 247 10.77 -4.34 10.42
CA ILE A 247 9.50 -5.01 10.12
C ILE A 247 8.43 -4.36 10.99
N VAL A 248 7.33 -3.95 10.39
CA VAL A 248 6.22 -3.31 11.10
C VAL A 248 4.96 -4.15 10.91
N PHE A 249 4.34 -4.56 12.02
CA PHE A 249 2.98 -5.09 12.02
C PHE A 249 2.03 -3.97 12.38
N LEU A 250 1.15 -3.63 11.44
CA LEU A 250 0.17 -2.57 11.55
C LEU A 250 -1.21 -3.18 11.78
N PHE A 251 -1.83 -2.88 12.91
CA PHE A 251 -3.16 -3.34 13.28
C PHE A 251 -4.15 -2.18 13.31
N SER A 252 -5.37 -2.43 12.80
CA SER A 252 -6.49 -1.49 12.90
C SER A 252 -7.80 -2.22 13.21
N HIS A 253 -8.86 -1.45 13.49
CA HIS A 253 -10.19 -1.98 13.75
C HIS A 253 -10.23 -3.03 14.87
N ILE A 254 -9.50 -2.74 15.96
CA ILE A 254 -9.46 -3.60 17.13
C ILE A 254 -10.67 -3.21 18.02
N THR A 255 -11.49 -4.19 18.33
CA THR A 255 -12.67 -4.02 19.19
C THR A 255 -12.42 -4.62 20.56
N ASP A 256 -13.02 -4.00 21.58
CA ASP A 256 -13.13 -4.60 22.90
C ASP A 256 -14.17 -5.74 22.86
N GLU A 257 -13.89 -6.86 23.49
CA GLU A 257 -14.70 -8.10 23.45
C GLU A 257 -16.18 -7.95 23.87
N ASN A 258 -16.53 -6.82 24.49
CA ASN A 258 -17.84 -6.61 25.11
C ASN A 258 -18.94 -6.05 24.17
N ASN A 259 -18.66 -5.89 22.87
CA ASN A 259 -19.64 -5.36 21.92
C ASN A 259 -20.22 -6.49 21.04
N GLU A 260 -21.37 -7.02 21.44
CA GLU A 260 -22.07 -8.16 20.81
C GLU A 260 -22.70 -7.89 19.43
N SER A 261 -22.58 -6.70 18.87
CA SER A 261 -23.23 -6.35 17.61
C SER A 261 -22.38 -6.61 16.39
N ASN A 262 -22.70 -7.66 15.61
CA ASN A 262 -22.36 -7.91 14.19
C ASN A 262 -20.87 -7.96 13.77
N LYS A 263 -19.94 -8.38 14.64
CA LYS A 263 -18.51 -8.14 14.46
C LYS A 263 -17.65 -9.38 14.29
N SER A 264 -18.16 -10.44 13.70
CA SER A 264 -17.44 -11.72 13.53
C SER A 264 -16.15 -11.66 12.70
N GLN A 265 -15.71 -10.46 12.29
CA GLN A 265 -14.52 -10.29 11.45
C GLN A 265 -13.55 -9.21 11.93
N GLU A 266 -13.94 -8.34 12.86
CA GLU A 266 -13.02 -7.35 13.43
C GLU A 266 -12.04 -8.03 14.38
N LEU A 267 -10.82 -7.49 14.48
CA LEU A 267 -9.81 -7.99 15.41
C LEU A 267 -10.23 -7.74 16.86
N THR A 268 -10.10 -8.75 17.70
CA THR A 268 -10.18 -8.55 19.15
C THR A 268 -8.81 -8.23 19.73
N VAL A 269 -8.77 -7.61 20.91
CA VAL A 269 -7.54 -7.41 21.68
C VAL A 269 -6.83 -8.75 21.91
N GLN A 270 -7.60 -9.83 22.14
CA GLN A 270 -7.04 -11.16 22.37
C GLN A 270 -6.39 -11.75 21.11
N ASP A 271 -6.98 -11.58 19.93
CA ASP A 271 -6.40 -12.05 18.66
C ASP A 271 -5.05 -11.39 18.41
N VAL A 272 -5.02 -10.06 18.55
CA VAL A 272 -3.81 -9.27 18.35
C VAL A 272 -2.72 -9.64 19.36
N LEU A 273 -3.08 -9.77 20.65
CA LEU A 273 -2.15 -10.17 21.70
C LEU A 273 -1.55 -11.55 21.42
N THR A 274 -2.38 -12.51 21.01
CA THR A 274 -1.94 -13.86 20.64
C THR A 274 -0.96 -13.83 19.47
N GLY A 275 -1.30 -13.09 18.40
CA GLY A 275 -0.44 -12.92 17.24
C GLY A 275 0.92 -12.30 17.58
N ILE A 276 0.92 -11.23 18.38
CA ILE A 276 2.15 -10.55 18.79
C ILE A 276 3.02 -11.46 19.71
N LYS A 277 2.41 -12.22 20.62
CA LYS A 277 3.14 -13.21 21.44
C LYS A 277 3.76 -14.30 20.58
N ALA A 278 3.09 -14.76 19.53
CA ALA A 278 3.64 -15.72 18.59
C ALA A 278 4.84 -15.15 17.83
N ILE A 279 4.77 -13.88 17.35
CA ILE A 279 5.90 -13.18 16.75
C ILE A 279 7.07 -13.14 17.74
N LYS A 280 6.83 -12.73 18.99
CA LYS A 280 7.87 -12.65 20.02
C LYS A 280 8.57 -13.99 20.23
N THR A 281 7.82 -15.08 20.28
CA THR A 281 8.36 -16.44 20.44
C THR A 281 9.23 -16.82 19.23
N GLU A 282 8.77 -16.55 18.02
CA GLU A 282 9.49 -16.83 16.78
C GLU A 282 10.76 -15.98 16.62
N MET A 283 10.70 -14.72 17.06
CA MET A 283 11.90 -13.85 17.11
C MET A 283 13.01 -14.47 17.96
N GLY A 284 12.65 -15.06 19.09
CA GLY A 284 13.60 -15.69 20.01
C GLY A 284 14.72 -14.72 20.40
N ARG A 285 15.96 -15.03 19.97
CA ARG A 285 17.16 -14.18 20.15
C ARG A 285 17.54 -13.40 18.89
N SER A 286 16.62 -13.28 17.91
CA SER A 286 16.89 -12.50 16.69
C SER A 286 17.08 -11.02 17.02
N ASN A 287 18.03 -10.40 16.34
CA ASN A 287 18.25 -8.95 16.40
C ASN A 287 17.39 -8.18 15.40
N ASP A 288 16.34 -8.81 14.86
CA ASP A 288 15.44 -8.15 13.92
C ASP A 288 14.73 -6.98 14.61
N ASP A 289 14.72 -5.81 13.96
CA ASP A 289 13.96 -4.65 14.46
C ASP A 289 12.50 -4.81 14.05
N VAL A 290 11.69 -5.33 14.97
CA VAL A 290 10.24 -5.51 14.78
C VAL A 290 9.49 -4.48 15.61
N LYS A 291 8.62 -3.73 14.93
CA LYS A 291 7.73 -2.73 15.53
C LYS A 291 6.26 -3.15 15.38
N ILE A 292 5.48 -2.72 16.34
CA ILE A 292 4.02 -2.89 16.36
C ILE A 292 3.39 -1.51 16.31
N MET A 293 2.45 -1.32 15.38
CA MET A 293 1.68 -0.09 15.25
C MET A 293 0.21 -0.35 15.40
N PHE A 294 -0.48 0.57 16.05
CA PHE A 294 -1.92 0.57 16.16
C PHE A 294 -2.48 1.87 15.58
N ILE A 295 -3.43 1.73 14.67
CA ILE A 295 -4.23 2.84 14.15
C ILE A 295 -5.72 2.54 14.38
N LYS A 296 -6.51 3.58 14.55
CA LYS A 296 -7.95 3.43 14.72
C LYS A 296 -8.60 2.95 13.43
N ASP A 297 -8.25 3.60 12.34
CA ASP A 297 -8.76 3.31 11.00
C ASP A 297 -7.73 3.69 9.90
N GLU A 298 -8.05 3.37 8.67
CA GLU A 298 -7.18 3.60 7.50
C GLU A 298 -7.00 5.09 7.14
N CYS A 299 -7.68 6.01 7.83
CA CYS A 299 -7.54 7.45 7.62
C CYS A 299 -6.47 8.09 8.49
N GLU A 300 -5.89 7.35 9.41
CA GLU A 300 -4.85 7.86 10.28
C GLU A 300 -3.48 7.91 9.60
N ARG A 301 -2.63 8.83 10.07
CA ARG A 301 -1.23 8.87 9.68
C ARG A 301 -0.42 7.87 10.49
N LEU A 302 0.52 7.22 9.83
CA LEU A 302 1.45 6.29 10.47
C LEU A 302 2.51 7.08 11.26
N LYS A 303 2.19 7.45 12.48
CA LYS A 303 3.06 8.20 13.39
C LYS A 303 4.08 7.29 14.04
N THR A 304 5.31 7.77 14.18
CA THR A 304 6.45 6.99 14.70
C THR A 304 6.82 7.32 16.15
N ASP A 305 5.97 8.07 16.85
CA ASP A 305 6.17 8.31 18.29
C ASP A 305 5.87 7.03 19.11
N ASN A 306 6.42 6.97 20.34
CA ASN A 306 6.34 5.79 21.20
C ASN A 306 4.90 5.38 21.61
N LYS A 307 3.89 6.22 21.35
CA LYS A 307 2.48 5.87 21.61
C LYS A 307 1.85 5.10 20.45
N HIS A 308 2.35 5.32 19.24
CA HIS A 308 1.80 4.74 18.01
C HIS A 308 2.66 3.61 17.46
N MET A 309 3.97 3.66 17.69
CA MET A 309 4.94 2.69 17.21
C MET A 309 5.75 2.12 18.39
N MET A 310 5.48 0.89 18.74
CA MET A 310 5.96 0.24 19.95
C MET A 310 6.92 -0.89 19.64
N THR A 311 7.79 -1.24 20.59
CA THR A 311 8.47 -2.54 20.56
C THR A 311 7.45 -3.66 20.75
N VAL A 312 7.80 -4.87 20.34
CA VAL A 312 6.94 -6.07 20.57
C VAL A 312 6.60 -6.23 22.05
N GLN A 313 7.58 -5.98 22.93
CA GLN A 313 7.39 -6.11 24.38
C GLN A 313 6.44 -5.05 24.95
N ASP A 314 6.56 -3.79 24.50
CA ASP A 314 5.70 -2.71 25.00
C ASP A 314 4.26 -2.85 24.47
N ALA A 315 4.10 -3.34 23.24
CA ALA A 315 2.79 -3.64 22.68
C ALA A 315 2.07 -4.76 23.46
N ILE A 316 2.80 -5.80 23.86
CA ILE A 316 2.23 -6.85 24.72
C ILE A 316 1.75 -6.27 26.06
N LYS A 317 2.60 -5.51 26.76
CA LYS A 317 2.22 -4.86 28.03
C LYS A 317 1.00 -3.94 27.87
N TRP A 318 0.97 -3.17 26.80
CA TRP A 318 -0.13 -2.25 26.52
C TRP A 318 -1.47 -2.98 26.28
N LEU A 319 -1.47 -4.09 25.52
CA LEU A 319 -2.65 -4.90 25.26
C LEU A 319 -3.11 -5.65 26.52
N GLU A 320 -2.18 -6.18 27.32
CA GLU A 320 -2.52 -6.84 28.60
C GLU A 320 -3.18 -5.86 29.58
N ALA A 321 -2.71 -4.61 29.64
CA ALA A 321 -3.33 -3.57 30.46
C ALA A 321 -4.74 -3.16 29.97
N LYS A 322 -5.02 -3.25 28.66
CA LYS A 322 -6.35 -3.01 28.11
C LYS A 322 -7.35 -4.12 28.42
N LYS A 323 -6.89 -5.36 28.50
CA LYS A 323 -7.71 -6.52 28.79
C LYS A 323 -8.26 -6.55 30.22
N VAL A 324 -7.62 -5.82 31.12
CA VAL A 324 -7.99 -5.78 32.56
C VAL A 324 -9.06 -4.70 32.85
N ARG A 325 -9.40 -3.86 31.87
CA ARG A 325 -10.42 -2.80 31.97
C ARG A 325 -11.70 -3.22 31.26
#